data_8b84bac1f828dda0512e7fcb1e9cb83f
#
_entry.id   8b84bac1f828dda0512e7fcb1e9cb83f
#
_cell.length_a   1.000
_cell.length_b   1.000
_cell.length_c   1.000
_cell.angle_alpha   90.00
_cell.angle_beta   90.00
_cell.angle_gamma   90.00
#
_symmetry.space_group_name_H-M   'P 1'
#
loop_
_entity.id
_entity.type
_entity.pdbx_description
1 polymer ?
#
loop_
_entity_poly.entity_id
_entity_poly.type
_entity_poly.pdbx_seq_one_letter_code
_entity_poly.pdbx_strand_id
1 'polypeptide(L)'
;VYKRQNQKKQGLCELNKGPVVTYAPAVQQKLRDLIIKTAEKNKIPFQRAASSRYTGTDTDAFAYSNGGVPSALISLPLRYMHTTVEMVHKNDVENVIKLIYNTLLNIKSGEDFSYFK
;
A
#
# COMPACT_ATOMS: atom_id res chain seq x y z
N VAL A 1 11.53 -10.26 -7.53
CA VAL A 1 12.37 -9.37 -6.74
C VAL A 1 12.24 -7.98 -7.31
N TYR A 2 11.72 -7.06 -6.51
CA TYR A 2 11.80 -5.64 -6.82
C TYR A 2 13.23 -5.28 -7.25
N LYS A 3 13.37 -4.44 -8.27
CA LYS A 3 14.61 -3.79 -8.67
C LYS A 3 15.51 -3.58 -7.46
N ARG A 4 16.64 -4.28 -7.33
CA ARG A 4 17.70 -4.05 -6.33
C ARG A 4 17.22 -3.35 -5.05
N GLN A 5 16.18 -3.89 -4.42
CA GLN A 5 15.73 -3.36 -3.14
C GLN A 5 16.85 -3.53 -2.14
N ASN A 6 17.20 -2.47 -1.48
CA ASN A 6 18.00 -2.56 -0.28
C ASN A 6 17.09 -3.13 0.82
N GLN A 7 17.11 -4.45 0.98
CA GLN A 7 16.26 -5.19 1.93
C GLN A 7 16.35 -4.64 3.35
N LYS A 8 17.49 -4.11 3.74
CA LYS A 8 17.69 -3.48 5.04
C LYS A 8 16.92 -2.17 5.23
N LYS A 9 16.60 -1.48 4.11
CA LYS A 9 15.91 -0.18 4.15
C LYS A 9 14.43 -0.25 3.81
N GLN A 10 14.03 -1.21 2.98
CA GLN A 10 12.67 -1.25 2.39
C GLN A 10 11.86 -2.48 2.80
N GLY A 11 12.50 -3.48 3.38
CA GLY A 11 11.89 -4.77 3.68
C GLY A 11 11.94 -5.74 2.49
N LEU A 12 11.63 -6.99 2.76
CA LEU A 12 11.55 -8.05 1.76
C LEU A 12 10.10 -8.25 1.34
N CYS A 13 9.82 -8.10 0.04
CA CYS A 13 8.51 -8.41 -0.52
C CYS A 13 8.61 -9.61 -1.47
N GLU A 14 7.75 -10.58 -1.26
CA GLU A 14 7.76 -11.85 -1.98
C GLU A 14 6.44 -12.08 -2.72
N LEU A 15 6.50 -12.80 -3.84
CA LEU A 15 5.29 -13.26 -4.54
C LEU A 15 4.49 -14.23 -3.67
N ASN A 16 3.19 -14.22 -3.83
CA ASN A 16 2.25 -15.08 -3.09
C ASN A 16 2.27 -14.89 -1.56
N LYS A 17 2.68 -13.72 -1.10
CA LYS A 17 2.65 -13.32 0.31
C LYS A 17 1.67 -12.16 0.60
N GLY A 18 0.86 -11.83 -0.40
CA GLY A 18 -0.17 -10.80 -0.31
C GLY A 18 0.29 -9.40 -0.71
N PRO A 19 -0.65 -8.46 -0.75
CA PRO A 19 -0.39 -7.07 -1.07
C PRO A 19 0.63 -6.43 -0.13
N VAL A 20 1.31 -5.43 -0.64
CA VAL A 20 2.32 -4.68 0.10
C VAL A 20 1.74 -3.35 0.54
N VAL A 21 1.65 -3.13 1.85
CA VAL A 21 1.23 -1.86 2.45
C VAL A 21 2.46 -1.03 2.77
N THR A 22 2.53 0.17 2.23
CA THR A 22 3.73 1.01 2.30
C THR A 22 3.66 2.03 3.43
N TYR A 23 4.77 2.16 4.15
CA TYR A 23 5.06 3.22 5.12
C TYR A 23 5.94 4.26 4.43
N ALA A 24 5.42 5.47 4.26
CA ALA A 24 6.16 6.58 3.64
C ALA A 24 5.63 7.93 4.14
N PRO A 25 6.38 9.04 4.01
CA PRO A 25 5.92 10.37 4.41
C PRO A 25 4.62 10.80 3.69
N ALA A 26 4.44 10.41 2.43
CA ALA A 26 3.24 10.70 1.64
C ALA A 26 2.01 9.86 2.02
N VAL A 27 2.19 8.83 2.85
CA VAL A 27 1.11 7.92 3.25
C VAL A 27 0.47 8.42 4.56
N GLN A 28 -0.84 8.66 4.51
CA GLN A 28 -1.61 9.11 5.67
C GLN A 28 -1.75 7.96 6.67
N GLN A 29 -1.33 8.22 7.91
CA GLN A 29 -1.18 7.19 8.93
C GLN A 29 -2.51 6.52 9.31
N LYS A 30 -3.56 7.30 9.56
CA LYS A 30 -4.87 6.77 9.96
C LYS A 30 -5.46 5.86 8.88
N LEU A 31 -5.35 6.27 7.62
CA LEU A 31 -5.83 5.48 6.47
C LEU A 31 -5.01 4.19 6.31
N ARG A 32 -3.68 4.26 6.41
CA ARG A 32 -2.81 3.08 6.38
C ARG A 32 -3.17 2.11 7.51
N ASP A 33 -3.36 2.61 8.73
CA ASP A 33 -3.67 1.78 9.89
C ASP A 33 -5.05 1.12 9.76
N LEU A 34 -6.02 1.81 9.13
CA LEU A 34 -7.31 1.22 8.77
C LEU A 34 -7.15 0.04 7.80
N ILE A 35 -6.30 0.20 6.77
CA ILE A 35 -5.99 -0.87 5.81
C ILE A 35 -5.38 -2.07 6.52
N ILE A 36 -4.41 -1.85 7.38
CA ILE A 36 -3.74 -2.93 8.14
C ILE A 36 -4.74 -3.65 9.05
N LYS A 37 -5.52 -2.91 9.82
CA LYS A 37 -6.56 -3.50 10.70
C LYS A 37 -7.60 -4.30 9.90
N THR A 38 -7.96 -3.81 8.71
CA THR A 38 -8.89 -4.52 7.82
C THR A 38 -8.28 -5.83 7.32
N ALA A 39 -7.00 -5.83 6.93
CA ALA A 39 -6.30 -7.03 6.52
C ALA A 39 -6.24 -8.07 7.64
N GLU A 40 -5.88 -7.65 8.84
CA GLU A 40 -5.81 -8.52 10.03
C GLU A 40 -7.18 -9.11 10.39
N LYS A 41 -8.22 -8.27 10.46
CA LYS A 41 -9.60 -8.69 10.77
C LYS A 41 -10.14 -9.72 9.78
N ASN A 42 -9.86 -9.54 8.50
CA ASN A 42 -10.35 -10.42 7.43
C ASN A 42 -9.36 -11.56 7.10
N LYS A 43 -8.28 -11.70 7.85
CA LYS A 43 -7.23 -12.72 7.65
C LYS A 43 -6.65 -12.69 6.22
N ILE A 44 -6.53 -11.50 5.64
CA ILE A 44 -5.91 -11.29 4.34
C ILE A 44 -4.40 -11.19 4.57
N PRO A 45 -3.59 -12.06 3.92
CA PRO A 45 -2.14 -11.95 4.03
C PRO A 45 -1.68 -10.62 3.43
N PHE A 46 -0.73 -9.95 4.07
CA PHE A 46 -0.14 -8.72 3.57
C PHE A 46 1.31 -8.59 4.02
N GLN A 47 2.04 -7.75 3.32
CA GLN A 47 3.43 -7.45 3.59
C GLN A 47 3.59 -5.96 3.87
N ARG A 48 4.66 -5.58 4.55
CA ARG A 48 5.00 -4.19 4.85
C ARG A 48 6.25 -3.79 4.12
N ALA A 49 6.23 -2.60 3.53
CA ALA A 49 7.41 -1.96 2.96
C ALA A 49 7.54 -0.54 3.52
N ALA A 50 8.74 0.01 3.47
CA ALA A 50 9.01 1.36 3.91
C ALA A 50 9.81 2.13 2.88
N SER A 51 9.49 3.42 2.73
CA SER A 51 10.28 4.36 1.96
C SER A 51 10.55 5.60 2.81
N SER A 52 11.80 6.01 2.86
CA SER A 52 12.23 7.13 3.71
C SER A 52 11.90 8.52 3.15
N ARG A 53 11.68 8.63 1.83
CA ARG A 53 11.43 9.92 1.16
C ARG A 53 10.24 9.84 0.20
N TYR A 54 10.41 9.19 -0.93
CA TYR A 54 9.41 9.12 -2.00
C TYR A 54 8.97 7.67 -2.26
N THR A 55 7.70 7.51 -2.57
CA THR A 55 7.15 6.20 -2.98
C THR A 55 7.48 5.90 -4.45
N GLY A 56 7.74 6.92 -5.25
CA GLY A 56 7.88 6.81 -6.71
C GLY A 56 6.55 6.57 -7.42
N THR A 57 5.44 6.94 -6.79
CA THR A 57 4.07 6.78 -7.32
C THR A 57 3.33 8.11 -7.27
N ASP A 58 2.16 8.18 -7.90
CA ASP A 58 1.28 9.35 -7.87
C ASP A 58 0.82 9.74 -6.47
N THR A 59 0.93 8.83 -5.50
CA THR A 59 0.67 9.11 -4.08
C THR A 59 1.50 10.27 -3.57
N ASP A 60 2.75 10.41 -4.03
CA ASP A 60 3.63 11.52 -3.65
C ASP A 60 3.06 12.88 -4.11
N ALA A 61 2.42 12.92 -5.27
CA ALA A 61 1.79 14.14 -5.79
C ALA A 61 0.47 14.46 -5.08
N PHE A 62 -0.37 13.45 -4.87
CA PHE A 62 -1.68 13.64 -4.22
C PHE A 62 -1.54 14.08 -2.77
N ALA A 63 -0.61 13.51 -2.03
CA ALA A 63 -0.41 13.81 -0.62
C ALA A 63 -0.10 15.28 -0.35
N TYR A 64 0.49 15.98 -1.32
CA TYR A 64 0.88 17.38 -1.20
C TYR A 64 -0.02 18.35 -2.00
N SER A 65 -1.10 17.86 -2.58
CA SER A 65 -2.07 18.66 -3.34
C SER A 65 -3.17 19.20 -2.42
N ASN A 66 -3.70 20.39 -2.71
CA ASN A 66 -4.89 20.97 -2.05
C ASN A 66 -4.86 20.91 -0.51
N GLY A 67 -3.74 21.24 0.11
CA GLY A 67 -3.60 21.19 1.57
C GLY A 67 -3.40 19.78 2.14
N GLY A 68 -3.16 18.80 1.29
CA GLY A 68 -2.91 17.41 1.64
C GLY A 68 -4.13 16.51 1.43
N VAL A 69 -4.11 15.72 0.35
CA VAL A 69 -5.11 14.69 0.10
C VAL A 69 -4.71 13.42 0.85
N PRO A 70 -5.53 12.93 1.79
CA PRO A 70 -5.25 11.67 2.50
C PRO A 70 -5.07 10.53 1.50
N SER A 71 -3.88 9.98 1.46
CA SER A 71 -3.49 8.96 0.47
C SER A 71 -2.84 7.77 1.15
N ALA A 72 -3.04 6.58 0.61
CA ALA A 72 -2.36 5.37 1.01
C ALA A 72 -1.89 4.59 -0.22
N LEU A 73 -0.90 3.73 -0.02
CA LEU A 73 -0.31 2.96 -1.09
C LEU A 73 -0.38 1.47 -0.78
N ILE A 74 -1.10 0.75 -1.63
CA ILE A 74 -1.16 -0.71 -1.67
C ILE A 74 -0.53 -1.14 -3.00
N SER A 75 0.50 -1.96 -2.93
CA SER A 75 1.22 -2.43 -4.12
C SER A 75 1.08 -3.94 -4.29
N LEU A 76 1.15 -4.39 -5.54
CA LEU A 76 1.30 -5.79 -5.89
C LEU A 76 2.78 -6.18 -5.86
N PRO A 77 3.16 -7.30 -5.23
CA PRO A 77 4.51 -7.83 -5.42
C PRO A 77 4.67 -8.31 -6.86
N LEU A 78 5.66 -7.78 -7.55
CA LEU A 78 5.94 -8.08 -8.96
C LEU A 78 7.38 -8.56 -9.14
N ARG A 79 7.59 -9.39 -10.16
CA ARG A 79 8.90 -9.60 -10.77
C ARG A 79 9.01 -8.79 -12.05
N TYR A 80 10.21 -8.34 -12.36
CA TYR A 80 10.54 -7.64 -13.60
C TYR A 80 9.66 -6.38 -13.82
N MET A 81 9.42 -5.63 -12.76
CA MET A 81 8.63 -4.40 -12.78
C MET A 81 9.11 -3.43 -13.87
N HIS A 82 8.16 -2.84 -14.58
CA HIS A 82 8.40 -1.90 -15.68
C HIS A 82 9.15 -2.52 -16.88
N THR A 83 8.91 -3.79 -17.13
CA THR A 83 9.43 -4.52 -18.31
C THR A 83 8.29 -5.16 -19.08
N THR A 84 8.59 -5.70 -20.26
CA THR A 84 7.61 -6.41 -21.10
C THR A 84 7.26 -7.81 -20.59
N VAL A 85 7.94 -8.29 -19.55
CA VAL A 85 7.79 -9.65 -19.00
C VAL A 85 7.45 -9.62 -17.50
N GLU A 86 6.68 -8.65 -17.08
CA GLU A 86 6.23 -8.56 -15.68
C GLU A 86 5.47 -9.82 -15.25
N MET A 87 5.72 -10.24 -14.03
CA MET A 87 5.04 -11.40 -13.42
C MET A 87 4.40 -11.01 -12.09
N VAL A 88 3.17 -11.46 -11.90
CA VAL A 88 2.41 -11.32 -10.66
C VAL A 88 1.82 -12.67 -10.28
N HIS A 89 1.65 -12.91 -9.00
CA HIS A 89 0.93 -14.09 -8.54
C HIS A 89 -0.58 -13.80 -8.48
N LYS A 90 -1.42 -14.67 -9.03
CA LYS A 90 -2.87 -14.50 -9.09
C LYS A 90 -3.49 -14.26 -7.70
N ASN A 91 -3.03 -14.99 -6.68
CA ASN A 91 -3.54 -14.84 -5.31
C ASN A 91 -3.25 -13.43 -4.74
N ASP A 92 -2.14 -12.80 -5.12
CA ASP A 92 -1.82 -11.45 -4.68
C ASP A 92 -2.80 -10.44 -5.28
N VAL A 93 -3.19 -10.61 -6.54
CA VAL A 93 -4.23 -9.78 -7.18
C VAL A 93 -5.57 -9.93 -6.47
N GLU A 94 -6.00 -11.16 -6.20
CA GLU A 94 -7.24 -11.44 -5.48
C GLU A 94 -7.23 -10.85 -4.07
N ASN A 95 -6.10 -10.94 -3.36
CA ASN A 95 -5.95 -10.39 -2.02
C ASN A 95 -5.93 -8.85 -2.03
N VAL A 96 -5.37 -8.21 -3.05
CA VAL A 96 -5.47 -6.74 -3.22
C VAL A 96 -6.92 -6.31 -3.39
N ILE A 97 -7.67 -6.99 -4.26
CA ILE A 97 -9.09 -6.71 -4.48
C ILE A 97 -9.89 -6.85 -3.18
N LYS A 98 -9.71 -7.96 -2.48
CA LYS A 98 -10.37 -8.20 -1.18
C LYS A 98 -10.00 -7.13 -0.15
N LEU A 99 -8.74 -6.74 -0.08
CA LEU A 99 -8.26 -5.74 0.88
C LEU A 99 -8.89 -4.37 0.59
N ILE A 100 -8.87 -3.92 -0.66
CA ILE A 100 -9.48 -2.64 -1.05
C ILE A 100 -10.97 -2.65 -0.77
N TYR A 101 -11.68 -3.69 -1.20
CA TYR A 101 -13.12 -3.83 -1.01
C TYR A 101 -13.50 -3.77 0.49
N ASN A 102 -12.86 -4.57 1.33
CA ASN A 102 -13.15 -4.58 2.76
C ASN A 102 -12.74 -3.28 3.45
N THR A 103 -11.67 -2.62 2.99
CA THR A 103 -11.26 -1.30 3.51
C THR A 103 -12.33 -0.27 3.21
N LEU A 104 -12.85 -0.21 1.99
CA LEU A 104 -13.92 0.72 1.61
C LEU A 104 -15.19 0.49 2.43
N LEU A 105 -15.58 -0.77 2.68
CA LEU A 105 -16.72 -1.08 3.55
C LEU A 105 -16.53 -0.63 5.00
N ASN A 106 -15.29 -0.53 5.46
CA ASN A 106 -14.97 -0.11 6.82
C ASN A 106 -14.86 1.42 6.99
N ILE A 107 -14.86 2.18 5.91
CA ILE A 107 -14.91 3.64 5.97
C ILE A 107 -16.34 4.08 6.31
N LYS A 108 -16.50 4.72 7.45
CA LYS A 108 -17.80 5.18 7.92
C LYS A 108 -18.09 6.61 7.44
N SER A 109 -19.38 6.94 7.32
CA SER A 109 -19.79 8.32 7.07
C SER A 109 -19.29 9.23 8.19
N GLY A 110 -18.70 10.37 7.84
CA GLY A 110 -18.13 11.33 8.79
C GLY A 110 -16.72 10.96 9.29
N GLU A 111 -16.10 9.94 8.77
CA GLU A 111 -14.71 9.63 9.12
C GLU A 111 -13.76 10.68 8.55
N ASP A 112 -12.95 11.27 9.41
CA ASP A 112 -12.04 12.34 9.06
C ASP A 112 -10.60 11.81 8.97
N PHE A 113 -10.02 11.89 7.77
CA PHE A 113 -8.63 11.55 7.46
C PHE A 113 -7.77 12.80 7.23
N SER A 114 -8.29 14.01 7.48
CA SER A 114 -7.53 15.24 7.24
C SER A 114 -6.27 15.30 8.10
N TYR A 115 -5.25 15.98 7.55
CA TYR A 115 -3.98 16.19 8.26
C TYR A 115 -4.07 17.31 9.30
N PHE A 116 -4.95 18.28 9.05
CA PHE A 116 -5.16 19.44 9.90
C PHE A 116 -6.59 19.46 10.40
N LYS A 117 -6.74 19.66 11.67
CA LYS A 117 -8.00 19.90 12.31
C LYS A 117 -8.16 21.38 12.62
#